data_f620570e10851f01039237eda72ce6b8
#
_entry.id   f620570e10851f01039237eda72ce6b8
#
_cell.length_a   1.000
_cell.length_b   1.000
_cell.length_c   1.000
_cell.angle_alpha   90.00
_cell.angle_beta   90.00
_cell.angle_gamma   90.00
#
_symmetry.space_group_name_H-M   'P 1'
#
loop_
_entity.id
_entity.type
_entity.pdbx_description
1 polymer ?
#
loop_
_entity_poly.entity_id
_entity_poly.type
_entity_poly.pdbx_seq_one_letter_code
_entity_poly.pdbx_strand_id
1 'polypeptide(L)'
;MAKAKKISNKKVKTTEKKQPTRKGEWYVVHTYSGHENKVTATLKQKIKASNLEEKIFDVLVPTLEKIEVREGRKQTVKERIFPGYILVNMILDDISWHIVRSTPGVTSFVGIGNRPTSLSDKEVETILKFSELEAPIYKASFSIGEAIRIIDGPFADFIGTVDEINEEKGKLKALVSIFGRETPVELDFLQVSKL
;
A
#
# COMPACT_ATOMS: atom_id res chain seq x y z
N MET A 1 30.50 70.52 -30.36
CA MET A 1 29.13 70.00 -30.17
C MET A 1 29.09 68.56 -30.67
N ALA A 2 29.19 67.56 -29.75
CA ALA A 2 29.20 66.18 -30.16
C ALA A 2 27.94 65.50 -29.50
N LYS A 3 27.03 64.99 -30.34
CA LYS A 3 25.85 64.28 -29.96
C LYS A 3 26.18 62.80 -29.63
N ALA A 4 26.05 62.40 -28.38
CA ALA A 4 26.16 61.01 -27.96
C ALA A 4 24.94 60.20 -28.40
N LYS A 5 25.17 59.11 -29.18
CA LYS A 5 24.15 58.14 -29.59
C LYS A 5 23.94 57.13 -28.45
N LYS A 6 22.75 57.13 -27.89
CA LYS A 6 22.26 56.12 -26.95
C LYS A 6 22.08 54.80 -27.69
N ILE A 7 22.85 53.78 -27.32
CA ILE A 7 22.65 52.38 -27.76
C ILE A 7 21.65 51.75 -26.83
N SER A 8 20.48 51.45 -27.37
CA SER A 8 19.38 50.72 -26.67
C SER A 8 19.73 49.24 -26.58
N ASN A 9 19.96 48.77 -25.35
CA ASN A 9 20.21 47.36 -25.04
C ASN A 9 18.86 46.61 -25.04
N LYS A 10 18.53 45.96 -26.17
CA LYS A 10 17.35 45.12 -26.32
C LYS A 10 17.61 43.78 -25.63
N LYS A 11 17.08 43.61 -24.39
CA LYS A 11 17.05 42.33 -23.68
C LYS A 11 16.34 41.32 -24.57
N VAL A 12 17.07 40.33 -25.06
CA VAL A 12 16.54 39.12 -25.68
C VAL A 12 15.91 38.32 -24.53
N LYS A 13 14.59 38.27 -24.48
CA LYS A 13 13.84 37.32 -23.66
C LYS A 13 14.01 35.93 -24.25
N THR A 14 14.93 35.17 -23.71
CA THR A 14 14.98 33.72 -23.93
C THR A 14 13.70 33.13 -23.39
N THR A 15 12.82 32.78 -24.28
CA THR A 15 11.60 32.02 -23.97
C THR A 15 12.07 30.59 -23.66
N GLU A 16 12.27 30.26 -22.39
CA GLU A 16 12.36 28.87 -21.95
C GLU A 16 11.05 28.19 -22.35
N LYS A 17 11.12 27.39 -23.42
CA LYS A 17 10.09 26.42 -23.74
C LYS A 17 10.02 25.44 -22.54
N LYS A 18 9.05 25.65 -21.65
CA LYS A 18 8.60 24.60 -20.72
C LYS A 18 8.27 23.39 -21.58
N GLN A 19 9.17 22.40 -21.56
CA GLN A 19 8.86 21.08 -22.09
C GLN A 19 7.62 20.59 -21.30
N PRO A 20 6.62 20.00 -21.98
CA PRO A 20 5.51 19.39 -21.27
C PRO A 20 6.11 18.36 -20.31
N THR A 21 5.87 18.52 -19.02
CA THR A 21 6.21 17.54 -17.99
C THR A 21 5.47 16.26 -18.37
N ARG A 22 6.17 15.31 -19.01
CA ARG A 22 5.62 14.00 -19.32
C ARG A 22 5.31 13.35 -17.98
N LYS A 23 4.04 13.24 -17.67
CA LYS A 23 3.55 12.59 -16.46
C LYS A 23 3.85 11.10 -16.62
N GLY A 24 4.58 10.52 -15.69
CA GLY A 24 4.78 9.07 -15.67
C GLY A 24 3.45 8.34 -15.43
N GLU A 25 3.35 7.15 -15.98
CA GLU A 25 2.23 6.24 -15.73
C GLU A 25 2.69 5.11 -14.81
N TRP A 26 1.76 4.54 -14.07
CA TRP A 26 2.05 3.42 -13.18
C TRP A 26 1.87 2.09 -13.90
N TYR A 27 2.87 1.22 -13.77
CA TYR A 27 2.87 -0.12 -14.33
C TYR A 27 3.06 -1.15 -13.22
N VAL A 28 2.38 -2.28 -13.36
CA VAL A 28 2.53 -3.42 -12.47
C VAL A 28 3.63 -4.33 -13.04
N VAL A 29 4.58 -4.69 -12.19
CA VAL A 29 5.69 -5.58 -12.54
C VAL A 29 5.66 -6.80 -11.64
N HIS A 30 5.65 -7.97 -12.24
CA HIS A 30 5.72 -9.25 -11.54
C HIS A 30 7.17 -9.59 -11.20
N THR A 31 7.38 -10.04 -9.98
CA THR A 31 8.68 -10.44 -9.42
C THR A 31 8.58 -11.82 -8.79
N TYR A 32 9.69 -12.42 -8.46
CA TYR A 32 9.66 -13.61 -7.60
C TYR A 32 9.12 -13.22 -6.21
N SER A 33 8.17 -14.00 -5.72
CA SER A 33 7.56 -13.79 -4.40
C SER A 33 8.63 -13.82 -3.31
N GLY A 34 8.59 -12.85 -2.41
CA GLY A 34 9.59 -12.65 -1.36
C GLY A 34 10.79 -11.79 -1.77
N HIS A 35 10.98 -11.52 -3.07
CA HIS A 35 12.10 -10.72 -3.57
C HIS A 35 11.74 -9.25 -3.84
N GLU A 36 10.51 -8.81 -3.59
CA GLU A 36 9.98 -7.51 -3.95
C GLU A 36 10.86 -6.37 -3.41
N ASN A 37 11.21 -6.41 -2.13
CA ASN A 37 12.07 -5.39 -1.51
C ASN A 37 13.49 -5.37 -2.11
N LYS A 38 14.06 -6.55 -2.39
CA LYS A 38 15.38 -6.67 -3.02
C LYS A 38 15.36 -6.13 -4.45
N VAL A 39 14.32 -6.47 -5.21
CA VAL A 39 14.11 -5.98 -6.59
C VAL A 39 13.97 -4.46 -6.58
N THR A 40 13.14 -3.90 -5.70
CA THR A 40 12.94 -2.45 -5.56
C THR A 40 14.25 -1.74 -5.23
N ALA A 41 15.03 -2.24 -4.27
CA ALA A 41 16.33 -1.66 -3.92
C ALA A 41 17.32 -1.71 -5.09
N THR A 42 17.42 -2.86 -5.78
CA THR A 42 18.30 -3.03 -6.94
C THR A 42 17.88 -2.14 -8.11
N LEU A 43 16.57 -2.03 -8.36
CA LEU A 43 16.03 -1.19 -9.41
C LEU A 43 16.29 0.30 -9.12
N LYS A 44 16.07 0.77 -7.90
CA LYS A 44 16.40 2.15 -7.48
C LYS A 44 17.89 2.45 -7.63
N GLN A 45 18.78 1.50 -7.35
CA GLN A 45 20.21 1.65 -7.60
C GLN A 45 20.55 1.75 -9.10
N LYS A 46 19.93 0.90 -9.94
CA LYS A 46 20.12 0.94 -11.40
C LYS A 46 19.63 2.26 -12.01
N ILE A 47 18.48 2.76 -11.56
CA ILE A 47 17.92 4.05 -12.02
C ILE A 47 18.93 5.16 -11.78
N LYS A 48 19.50 5.24 -10.57
CA LYS A 48 20.53 6.22 -10.21
C LYS A 48 21.82 6.06 -11.03
N ALA A 49 22.32 4.83 -11.15
CA ALA A 49 23.54 4.53 -11.89
C ALA A 49 23.43 4.85 -13.38
N SER A 50 22.23 4.77 -13.95
CA SER A 50 21.96 5.04 -15.37
C SER A 50 21.42 6.46 -15.63
N ASN A 51 21.32 7.32 -14.59
CA ASN A 51 20.73 8.66 -14.66
C ASN A 51 19.33 8.68 -15.33
N LEU A 52 18.47 7.73 -14.96
CA LEU A 52 17.12 7.56 -15.51
C LEU A 52 16.02 8.06 -14.55
N GLU A 53 16.37 8.92 -13.61
CA GLU A 53 15.41 9.51 -12.65
C GLU A 53 14.35 10.39 -13.34
N GLU A 54 14.67 10.93 -14.52
CA GLU A 54 13.70 11.68 -15.35
C GLU A 54 12.71 10.79 -16.11
N LYS A 55 12.94 9.48 -16.17
CA LYS A 55 12.10 8.52 -16.87
C LYS A 55 11.41 7.53 -15.95
N ILE A 56 12.04 7.16 -14.85
CA ILE A 56 11.49 6.27 -13.82
C ILE A 56 11.46 7.06 -12.53
N PHE A 57 10.27 7.48 -12.15
CA PHE A 57 10.07 8.45 -11.06
C PHE A 57 10.01 7.79 -9.70
N ASP A 58 9.32 6.63 -9.59
CA ASP A 58 9.19 5.92 -8.33
C ASP A 58 9.02 4.41 -8.51
N VAL A 59 9.40 3.67 -7.49
CA VAL A 59 9.23 2.22 -7.38
C VAL A 59 8.79 1.89 -5.96
N LEU A 60 7.63 1.27 -5.82
CA LEU A 60 7.08 0.93 -4.52
C LEU A 60 6.54 -0.52 -4.48
N VAL A 61 6.59 -1.08 -3.28
CA VAL A 61 5.94 -2.36 -2.95
C VAL A 61 4.66 -2.03 -2.21
N PRO A 62 3.49 -2.43 -2.71
CA PRO A 62 2.24 -2.18 -2.02
C PRO A 62 2.16 -3.04 -0.75
N THR A 63 2.29 -2.38 0.41
CA THR A 63 2.27 -3.02 1.73
C THR A 63 1.22 -2.38 2.62
N LEU A 64 0.57 -3.19 3.44
CA LEU A 64 -0.31 -2.75 4.51
C LEU A 64 0.45 -2.83 5.84
N GLU A 65 0.39 -1.80 6.66
CA GLU A 65 0.91 -1.86 8.01
C GLU A 65 -0.12 -2.53 8.92
N LYS A 66 0.29 -3.62 9.56
CA LYS A 66 -0.53 -4.37 10.51
C LYS A 66 0.17 -4.39 11.87
N ILE A 67 -0.58 -4.11 12.92
CA ILE A 67 -0.05 -4.22 14.27
C ILE A 67 -0.23 -5.68 14.71
N GLU A 68 0.86 -6.39 14.92
CA GLU A 68 0.87 -7.71 15.55
C GLU A 68 1.41 -7.61 16.98
N VAL A 69 0.76 -8.33 17.90
CA VAL A 69 1.26 -8.48 19.26
C VAL A 69 2.03 -9.79 19.32
N ARG A 70 3.36 -9.70 19.38
CA ARG A 70 4.25 -10.84 19.62
C ARG A 70 4.88 -10.71 21.00
N GLU A 71 4.76 -11.75 21.82
CA GLU A 71 5.35 -11.80 23.17
C GLU A 71 4.96 -10.61 24.06
N GLY A 72 3.70 -10.14 23.96
CA GLY A 72 3.19 -9.01 24.73
C GLY A 72 3.69 -7.62 24.29
N ARG A 73 4.41 -7.55 23.15
CA ARG A 73 4.87 -6.28 22.54
C ARG A 73 4.17 -6.03 21.23
N LYS A 74 3.69 -4.81 21.04
CA LYS A 74 3.15 -4.36 19.75
C LYS A 74 4.29 -4.21 18.76
N GLN A 75 4.21 -4.90 17.64
CA GLN A 75 5.12 -4.73 16.51
C GLN A 75 4.32 -4.38 15.26
N THR A 76 4.71 -3.30 14.60
CA THR A 76 4.16 -2.98 13.28
C THR A 76 4.82 -3.89 12.25
N VAL A 77 4.04 -4.76 11.66
CA VAL A 77 4.47 -5.68 10.60
C VAL A 77 3.93 -5.17 9.26
N LYS A 78 4.81 -5.09 8.27
CA LYS A 78 4.39 -4.75 6.90
C LYS A 78 3.99 -6.02 6.17
N GLU A 79 2.71 -6.18 5.94
CA GLU A 79 2.16 -7.27 5.13
C GLU A 79 2.02 -6.81 3.67
N ARG A 80 2.39 -7.67 2.71
CA ARG A 80 2.26 -7.34 1.28
C ARG A 80 0.81 -7.49 0.84
N ILE A 81 0.26 -6.42 0.25
CA ILE A 81 -1.11 -6.47 -0.31
C ILE A 81 -1.14 -7.42 -1.51
N PHE A 82 -0.10 -7.35 -2.35
CA PHE A 82 0.06 -8.19 -3.54
C PHE A 82 1.44 -8.85 -3.53
N PRO A 83 1.57 -10.08 -2.98
CA PRO A 83 2.85 -10.82 -3.02
C PRO A 83 3.30 -11.08 -4.46
N GLY A 84 4.58 -10.82 -4.74
CA GLY A 84 5.15 -11.00 -6.07
C GLY A 84 4.93 -9.85 -7.05
N TYR A 85 4.41 -8.70 -6.59
CA TYR A 85 4.18 -7.54 -7.44
C TYR A 85 4.80 -6.28 -6.88
N ILE A 86 5.32 -5.43 -7.77
CA ILE A 86 5.78 -4.08 -7.46
C ILE A 86 5.12 -3.10 -8.44
N LEU A 87 5.00 -1.86 -8.02
CA LEU A 87 4.50 -0.76 -8.84
C LEU A 87 5.67 0.12 -9.27
N VAL A 88 5.70 0.48 -10.54
CA VAL A 88 6.74 1.36 -11.12
C VAL A 88 6.06 2.53 -11.82
N ASN A 89 6.39 3.75 -11.40
CA ASN A 89 5.96 4.97 -12.06
C ASN A 89 7.03 5.38 -13.07
N MET A 90 6.71 5.32 -14.35
CA MET A 90 7.68 5.61 -15.40
C MET A 90 7.04 6.11 -16.69
N ILE A 91 7.85 6.73 -17.52
CA ILE A 91 7.55 6.93 -18.94
C ILE A 91 7.97 5.64 -19.65
N LEU A 92 7.02 4.94 -20.28
CA LEU A 92 7.30 3.69 -20.97
C LEU A 92 8.02 3.98 -22.29
N ASP A 93 9.31 3.69 -22.34
CA ASP A 93 10.12 3.65 -23.55
C ASP A 93 11.03 2.41 -23.53
N ASP A 94 11.74 2.16 -24.63
CA ASP A 94 12.61 0.97 -24.75
C ASP A 94 13.69 0.92 -23.67
N ILE A 95 14.19 2.07 -23.22
CA ILE A 95 15.24 2.17 -22.22
C ILE A 95 14.69 1.86 -20.84
N SER A 96 13.62 2.54 -20.44
CA SER A 96 12.97 2.31 -19.13
C SER A 96 12.43 0.88 -19.00
N TRP A 97 11.80 0.38 -20.05
CA TRP A 97 11.32 -0.99 -20.14
C TRP A 97 12.45 -2.00 -19.96
N HIS A 98 13.58 -1.80 -20.68
CA HIS A 98 14.73 -2.69 -20.61
C HIS A 98 15.39 -2.71 -19.22
N ILE A 99 15.55 -1.54 -18.59
CA ILE A 99 16.13 -1.43 -17.24
C ILE A 99 15.29 -2.17 -16.22
N VAL A 100 13.97 -2.00 -16.24
CA VAL A 100 13.07 -2.69 -15.31
C VAL A 100 13.14 -4.20 -15.57
N ARG A 101 12.97 -4.65 -16.82
CA ARG A 101 12.96 -6.07 -17.18
C ARG A 101 14.30 -6.78 -16.91
N SER A 102 15.42 -6.08 -17.10
CA SER A 102 16.78 -6.64 -16.86
C SER A 102 17.16 -6.64 -15.37
N THR A 103 16.27 -6.20 -14.48
CA THR A 103 16.56 -6.22 -13.05
C THR A 103 16.40 -7.63 -12.49
N PRO A 104 17.42 -8.19 -11.80
CA PRO A 104 17.35 -9.52 -11.23
C PRO A 104 16.16 -9.67 -10.28
N GLY A 105 15.35 -10.69 -10.48
CA GLY A 105 14.14 -10.96 -9.71
C GLY A 105 12.84 -10.43 -10.34
N VAL A 106 12.92 -9.62 -11.40
CA VAL A 106 11.79 -9.28 -12.25
C VAL A 106 11.52 -10.40 -13.24
N THR A 107 10.26 -10.80 -13.37
CA THR A 107 9.83 -11.83 -14.35
C THR A 107 9.21 -11.20 -15.58
N SER A 108 8.24 -10.31 -15.41
CA SER A 108 7.55 -9.65 -16.51
C SER A 108 6.79 -8.43 -16.06
N PHE A 109 6.41 -7.58 -17.02
CA PHE A 109 5.35 -6.60 -16.82
C PHE A 109 3.99 -7.28 -16.88
N VAL A 110 3.03 -6.75 -16.15
CA VAL A 110 1.61 -7.13 -16.28
C VAL A 110 1.00 -6.32 -17.43
N GLY A 111 0.33 -7.02 -18.34
CA GLY A 111 -0.28 -6.37 -19.50
C GLY A 111 -0.89 -7.37 -20.48
N ILE A 112 -1.32 -6.87 -21.61
CA ILE A 112 -1.95 -7.67 -22.67
C ILE A 112 -0.88 -8.04 -23.72
N GLY A 113 -0.58 -9.32 -23.81
CA GLY A 113 0.49 -9.81 -24.69
C GLY A 113 1.87 -9.32 -24.26
N ASN A 114 2.62 -8.70 -25.19
CA ASN A 114 3.95 -8.16 -24.92
C ASN A 114 3.95 -6.67 -24.51
N ARG A 115 2.77 -6.05 -24.37
CA ARG A 115 2.66 -4.63 -24.04
C ARG A 115 2.26 -4.46 -22.57
N PRO A 116 3.06 -3.74 -21.77
CA PRO A 116 2.66 -3.34 -20.43
C PRO A 116 1.37 -2.52 -20.49
N THR A 117 0.46 -2.78 -19.55
CA THR A 117 -0.76 -1.97 -19.40
C THR A 117 -0.57 -1.05 -18.21
N SER A 118 -0.80 0.24 -18.40
CA SER A 118 -0.76 1.21 -17.30
C SER A 118 -2.00 1.08 -16.44
N LEU A 119 -1.82 1.32 -15.13
CA LEU A 119 -2.93 1.48 -14.19
C LEU A 119 -3.59 2.85 -14.40
N SER A 120 -4.90 2.89 -14.24
CA SER A 120 -5.62 4.15 -14.19
C SER A 120 -5.30 4.93 -12.90
N ASP A 121 -5.42 6.26 -12.93
CA ASP A 121 -5.19 7.11 -11.76
C ASP A 121 -6.06 6.67 -10.56
N LYS A 122 -7.27 6.18 -10.79
CA LYS A 122 -8.19 5.68 -9.74
C LYS A 122 -7.69 4.38 -9.09
N GLU A 123 -7.15 3.45 -9.88
CA GLU A 123 -6.60 2.19 -9.36
C GLU A 123 -5.37 2.46 -8.51
N VAL A 124 -4.50 3.34 -9.00
CA VAL A 124 -3.30 3.76 -8.25
C VAL A 124 -3.69 4.44 -6.94
N GLU A 125 -4.62 5.39 -6.97
CA GLU A 125 -5.08 6.07 -5.76
C GLU A 125 -5.67 5.09 -4.75
N THR A 126 -6.42 4.10 -5.22
CA THR A 126 -6.97 3.05 -4.37
C THR A 126 -5.86 2.23 -3.72
N ILE A 127 -4.86 1.78 -4.48
CA ILE A 127 -3.74 0.99 -3.95
C ILE A 127 -2.90 1.80 -2.95
N LEU A 128 -2.63 3.08 -3.25
CA LEU A 128 -1.88 3.96 -2.36
C LEU A 128 -2.65 4.24 -1.07
N LYS A 129 -3.95 4.51 -1.15
CA LYS A 129 -4.80 4.65 0.04
C LYS A 129 -4.79 3.40 0.91
N PHE A 130 -4.87 2.21 0.31
CA PHE A 130 -4.75 0.96 1.07
C PHE A 130 -3.38 0.79 1.73
N SER A 131 -2.32 1.28 1.09
CA SER A 131 -0.96 1.23 1.65
C SER A 131 -0.70 2.27 2.74
N GLU A 132 -1.47 3.35 2.78
CA GLU A 132 -1.43 4.41 3.79
C GLU A 132 -2.42 4.17 4.94
N LEU A 133 -3.37 3.24 4.76
CA LEU A 133 -4.26 2.86 5.84
C LEU A 133 -3.43 2.18 6.93
N GLU A 134 -3.28 2.86 8.05
CA GLU A 134 -2.93 2.19 9.30
C GLU A 134 -3.88 1.02 9.50
N ALA A 135 -3.36 -0.09 10.04
CA ALA A 135 -4.19 -1.26 10.35
C ALA A 135 -5.48 -0.78 11.02
N PRO A 136 -6.65 -1.23 10.55
CA PRO A 136 -7.89 -0.79 11.13
C PRO A 136 -7.81 -1.03 12.63
N ILE A 137 -7.77 0.05 13.41
CA ILE A 137 -8.05 -0.03 14.82
C ILE A 137 -9.52 -0.45 14.83
N TYR A 138 -9.77 -1.72 15.10
CA TYR A 138 -11.12 -2.21 15.32
C TYR A 138 -11.65 -1.41 16.50
N LYS A 139 -12.34 -0.31 16.22
CA LYS A 139 -13.09 0.39 17.26
C LYS A 139 -14.12 -0.64 17.72
N ALA A 140 -13.95 -1.11 18.92
CA ALA A 140 -14.92 -2.00 19.52
C ALA A 140 -16.26 -1.28 19.50
N SER A 141 -17.15 -1.75 18.63
CA SER A 141 -18.55 -1.29 18.68
C SER A 141 -19.28 -1.89 19.88
N PHE A 142 -18.57 -2.65 20.71
CA PHE A 142 -19.10 -3.37 21.86
C PHE A 142 -18.71 -2.68 23.16
N SER A 143 -19.59 -2.77 24.16
CA SER A 143 -19.35 -2.27 25.52
C SER A 143 -19.30 -3.44 26.50
N ILE A 144 -18.51 -3.31 27.57
CA ILE A 144 -18.50 -4.30 28.64
C ILE A 144 -19.91 -4.37 29.25
N GLY A 145 -20.42 -5.59 29.45
CA GLY A 145 -21.79 -5.85 29.92
C GLY A 145 -22.84 -5.90 28.80
N GLU A 146 -22.47 -5.66 27.54
CA GLU A 146 -23.39 -5.72 26.41
C GLU A 146 -23.70 -7.15 26.01
N ALA A 147 -24.99 -7.44 25.72
CA ALA A 147 -25.41 -8.74 25.23
C ALA A 147 -25.07 -8.88 23.74
N ILE A 148 -24.45 -9.98 23.39
CA ILE A 148 -24.01 -10.32 22.03
C ILE A 148 -24.51 -11.69 21.60
N ARG A 149 -24.68 -11.86 20.30
CA ARG A 149 -24.91 -13.15 19.66
C ARG A 149 -23.66 -13.58 18.88
N ILE A 150 -23.23 -14.79 19.02
CA ILE A 150 -22.14 -15.38 18.25
C ILE A 150 -22.71 -15.80 16.89
N ILE A 151 -22.13 -15.31 15.80
CA ILE A 151 -22.61 -15.55 14.42
C ILE A 151 -21.74 -16.55 13.66
N ASP A 152 -20.51 -16.82 14.14
CA ASP A 152 -19.59 -17.75 13.49
C ASP A 152 -18.73 -18.50 14.51
N GLY A 153 -18.31 -19.72 14.14
CA GLY A 153 -17.45 -20.58 14.92
C GLY A 153 -18.20 -21.68 15.69
N PRO A 154 -17.49 -22.40 16.60
CA PRO A 154 -18.06 -23.55 17.30
C PRO A 154 -19.17 -23.18 18.29
N PHE A 155 -19.34 -21.92 18.59
CA PHE A 155 -20.37 -21.39 19.51
C PHE A 155 -21.41 -20.55 18.80
N ALA A 156 -21.56 -20.72 17.47
CA ALA A 156 -22.56 -19.97 16.67
C ALA A 156 -23.98 -20.15 17.30
N ASP A 157 -24.78 -19.06 17.23
CA ASP A 157 -26.13 -18.93 17.79
C ASP A 157 -26.23 -18.87 19.33
N PHE A 158 -25.13 -19.01 20.04
CA PHE A 158 -25.15 -18.76 21.47
C PHE A 158 -25.19 -17.27 21.80
N ILE A 159 -25.82 -16.96 22.92
CA ILE A 159 -25.87 -15.58 23.46
C ILE A 159 -24.89 -15.53 24.63
N GLY A 160 -24.16 -14.43 24.69
CA GLY A 160 -23.22 -14.15 25.76
C GLY A 160 -23.24 -12.68 26.17
N THR A 161 -22.57 -12.37 27.26
CA THR A 161 -22.36 -11.00 27.74
C THR A 161 -20.87 -10.66 27.64
N VAL A 162 -20.54 -9.50 27.12
CA VAL A 162 -19.15 -9.05 26.99
C VAL A 162 -18.57 -8.80 28.38
N ASP A 163 -17.49 -9.51 28.73
CA ASP A 163 -16.76 -9.39 29.98
C ASP A 163 -15.53 -8.48 29.83
N GLU A 164 -14.74 -8.69 28.79
CA GLU A 164 -13.50 -7.95 28.52
C GLU A 164 -13.37 -7.66 27.02
N ILE A 165 -12.83 -6.51 26.68
CA ILE A 165 -12.60 -6.10 25.29
C ILE A 165 -11.11 -5.83 25.08
N ASN A 166 -10.51 -6.47 24.08
CA ASN A 166 -9.15 -6.23 23.64
C ASN A 166 -9.15 -5.62 22.24
N GLU A 167 -9.26 -4.30 22.15
CA GLU A 167 -9.29 -3.56 20.88
C GLU A 167 -8.00 -3.75 20.08
N GLU A 168 -6.87 -3.97 20.75
CA GLU A 168 -5.57 -4.14 20.10
C GLU A 168 -5.47 -5.44 19.31
N LYS A 169 -6.12 -6.49 19.81
CA LYS A 169 -6.16 -7.81 19.16
C LYS A 169 -7.39 -8.00 18.29
N GLY A 170 -8.37 -7.08 18.32
CA GLY A 170 -9.66 -7.26 17.66
C GLY A 170 -10.50 -8.38 18.26
N LYS A 171 -10.31 -8.68 19.56
CA LYS A 171 -10.96 -9.77 20.27
C LYS A 171 -11.71 -9.26 21.48
N LEU A 172 -12.75 -9.99 21.83
CA LEU A 172 -13.47 -9.82 23.08
C LEU A 172 -13.60 -11.15 23.83
N LYS A 173 -13.72 -11.06 25.14
CA LYS A 173 -14.04 -12.18 26.00
C LYS A 173 -15.48 -12.06 26.42
N ALA A 174 -16.28 -13.08 26.14
CA ALA A 174 -17.68 -13.09 26.49
C ALA A 174 -17.99 -14.25 27.42
N LEU A 175 -18.87 -14.00 28.36
CA LEU A 175 -19.47 -15.05 29.21
C LEU A 175 -20.65 -15.63 28.44
N VAL A 176 -20.45 -16.84 27.92
CA VAL A 176 -21.46 -17.57 27.14
C VAL A 176 -22.13 -18.61 28.01
N SER A 177 -23.46 -18.63 27.98
CA SER A 177 -24.22 -19.63 28.69
C SER A 177 -24.25 -20.96 27.93
N ILE A 178 -23.41 -21.92 28.35
CA ILE A 178 -23.28 -23.23 27.74
C ILE A 178 -23.77 -24.26 28.76
N PHE A 179 -24.84 -25.02 28.45
CA PHE A 179 -25.46 -26.02 29.33
C PHE A 179 -25.77 -25.49 30.73
N GLY A 180 -26.22 -24.22 30.84
CA GLY A 180 -26.59 -23.62 32.12
C GLY A 180 -25.41 -23.16 32.96
N ARG A 181 -24.20 -23.08 32.39
CA ARG A 181 -23.00 -22.54 33.03
C ARG A 181 -22.44 -21.40 32.20
N GLU A 182 -22.07 -20.30 32.85
CA GLU A 182 -21.35 -19.21 32.21
C GLU A 182 -19.90 -19.60 32.02
N THR A 183 -19.48 -19.64 30.77
CA THR A 183 -18.12 -20.02 30.39
C THR A 183 -17.48 -18.85 29.65
N PRO A 184 -16.30 -18.34 30.07
CA PRO A 184 -15.60 -17.31 29.35
C PRO A 184 -15.02 -17.86 28.04
N VAL A 185 -15.39 -17.26 26.94
CA VAL A 185 -14.94 -17.60 25.57
C VAL A 185 -14.29 -16.38 24.93
N GLU A 186 -13.12 -16.57 24.33
CA GLU A 186 -12.45 -15.53 23.54
C GLU A 186 -12.93 -15.60 22.09
N LEU A 187 -13.44 -14.50 21.57
CA LEU A 187 -14.06 -14.38 20.25
C LEU A 187 -13.48 -13.19 19.50
N ASP A 188 -13.37 -13.31 18.19
CA ASP A 188 -13.03 -12.19 17.33
C ASP A 188 -14.26 -11.25 17.14
N PHE A 189 -14.06 -9.95 17.00
CA PHE A 189 -15.15 -9.01 16.76
C PHE A 189 -16.02 -9.34 15.56
N LEU A 190 -15.44 -10.04 14.56
CA LEU A 190 -16.16 -10.48 13.37
C LEU A 190 -17.08 -11.70 13.62
N GLN A 191 -16.86 -12.41 14.72
CA GLN A 191 -17.67 -13.60 15.09
C GLN A 191 -18.88 -13.26 15.95
N VAL A 192 -19.07 -11.98 16.28
CA VAL A 192 -20.14 -11.56 17.18
C VAL A 192 -20.96 -10.42 16.58
N SER A 193 -22.25 -10.41 16.91
CA SER A 193 -23.17 -9.34 16.56
C SER A 193 -23.88 -8.84 17.82
N LYS A 194 -24.20 -7.54 17.85
CA LYS A 194 -25.09 -6.99 18.88
C LYS A 194 -26.47 -7.62 18.78
N LEU A 195 -27.10 -7.82 19.93
CA LEU A 195 -28.47 -8.25 20.03
C LEU A 195 -29.42 -7.10 19.83
#